data_2305af2d3eea2e48c9fae3f2b1a30537
#
_entry.id   2305af2d3eea2e48c9fae3f2b1a30537
#
_cell.length_a   1.000
_cell.length_b   1.000
_cell.length_c   1.000
_cell.angle_alpha   90.00
_cell.angle_beta   90.00
_cell.angle_gamma   90.00
#
_symmetry.space_group_name_H-M   'P 1'
#
loop_
_entity.id
_entity.type
_entity.pdbx_description
1 polymer ?
#
loop_
_entity_poly.entity_id
_entity_poly.type
_entity_poly.pdbx_seq_one_letter_code
_entity_poly.pdbx_strand_id
1 'polypeptide(L)'
;MLLRWYSIILITLLFVGCGGGERARLANPNTSYIPLVGGPGPEEGGYDSISYWDGDGVAGPPSIKIYLKEQRAYFYKGDQLVGVSQVSAGREGFNTPAGSYRLVQKDKDHASNLYGDYVDALGNIVRKDVDLKKDAKPPGAIFRGAPMPFFMRITGGVGMHEGYLPGYPASHGCIRMPGKMAQKFFYNVDVGTPIQIVD
;
A
#
# COMPACT_ATOMS: atom_id res chain seq x y z
N MET A 1 -31.61 -35.73 -60.14
CA MET A 1 -30.70 -36.11 -59.03
C MET A 1 -29.80 -34.93 -58.76
N LEU A 2 -30.21 -34.06 -57.81
CA LEU A 2 -29.53 -32.78 -57.50
C LEU A 2 -28.94 -32.90 -56.10
N LEU A 3 -27.64 -32.95 -56.02
CA LEU A 3 -26.87 -32.97 -54.73
C LEU A 3 -26.75 -31.53 -54.21
N ARG A 4 -27.38 -31.24 -53.06
CA ARG A 4 -27.24 -29.99 -52.33
C ARG A 4 -26.01 -30.10 -51.40
N TRP A 5 -25.01 -29.26 -51.64
CA TRP A 5 -23.88 -29.06 -50.71
C TRP A 5 -24.31 -28.09 -49.63
N TYR A 6 -24.26 -28.52 -48.40
CA TYR A 6 -24.40 -27.64 -47.22
C TYR A 6 -22.98 -27.19 -46.78
N SER A 7 -22.70 -25.92 -46.97
CA SER A 7 -21.50 -25.30 -46.40
C SER A 7 -21.73 -25.01 -44.91
N ILE A 8 -20.99 -25.71 -44.06
CA ILE A 8 -20.96 -25.45 -42.62
C ILE A 8 -19.99 -24.28 -42.40
N ILE A 9 -20.54 -23.10 -42.04
CA ILE A 9 -19.75 -21.95 -41.61
C ILE A 9 -19.40 -22.17 -40.13
N LEU A 10 -18.13 -22.47 -39.89
CA LEU A 10 -17.56 -22.56 -38.53
C LEU A 10 -17.30 -21.14 -38.01
N ILE A 11 -18.20 -20.61 -37.17
CA ILE A 11 -18.00 -19.34 -36.50
C ILE A 11 -17.06 -19.58 -35.28
N THR A 12 -15.80 -19.26 -35.45
CA THR A 12 -14.84 -19.18 -34.35
C THR A 12 -15.11 -17.93 -33.54
N LEU A 13 -15.75 -18.10 -32.38
CA LEU A 13 -15.86 -17.05 -31.36
C LEU A 13 -14.46 -16.79 -30.73
N LEU A 14 -13.83 -15.71 -31.17
CA LEU A 14 -12.67 -15.15 -30.47
C LEU A 14 -13.14 -14.52 -29.15
N PHE A 15 -12.95 -15.23 -28.06
CA PHE A 15 -13.00 -14.63 -26.73
C PHE A 15 -11.83 -13.68 -26.57
N VAL A 16 -12.07 -12.39 -26.79
CA VAL A 16 -11.14 -11.33 -26.33
C VAL A 16 -11.30 -11.22 -24.82
N GLY A 17 -10.45 -11.90 -24.09
CA GLY A 17 -10.38 -11.81 -22.64
C GLY A 17 -9.88 -10.42 -22.25
N CYS A 18 -10.73 -9.57 -21.72
CA CYS A 18 -10.35 -8.36 -20.98
C CYS A 18 -9.69 -8.74 -19.64
N GLY A 19 -8.40 -9.02 -19.67
CA GLY A 19 -7.58 -9.36 -18.50
C GLY A 19 -6.11 -9.02 -18.68
N GLY A 20 -5.78 -8.17 -19.66
CA GLY A 20 -4.41 -8.01 -20.14
C GLY A 20 -3.51 -7.01 -19.41
N GLY A 21 -4.02 -6.12 -18.55
CA GLY A 21 -3.20 -5.02 -18.03
C GLY A 21 -2.11 -5.46 -17.04
N GLU A 22 -2.47 -6.27 -16.07
CA GLU A 22 -1.56 -6.65 -14.98
C GLU A 22 -0.58 -7.76 -15.39
N ARG A 23 -1.06 -8.75 -16.16
CA ARG A 23 -0.20 -9.84 -16.68
C ARG A 23 0.81 -9.35 -17.73
N ALA A 24 0.42 -8.38 -18.56
CA ALA A 24 1.34 -7.80 -19.55
C ALA A 24 2.47 -7.00 -18.88
N ARG A 25 2.21 -6.35 -17.72
CA ARG A 25 3.24 -5.63 -16.97
C ARG A 25 4.17 -6.55 -16.20
N LEU A 26 3.67 -7.65 -15.64
CA LEU A 26 4.49 -8.69 -15.01
C LEU A 26 5.51 -9.32 -15.98
N ALA A 27 5.23 -9.26 -17.28
CA ALA A 27 6.13 -9.73 -18.32
C ALA A 27 7.04 -8.64 -18.91
N ASN A 28 6.94 -7.38 -18.47
CA ASN A 28 7.79 -6.29 -18.96
C ASN A 28 9.18 -6.37 -18.29
N PRO A 29 10.27 -6.62 -19.05
CA PRO A 29 11.61 -6.73 -18.48
C PRO A 29 12.14 -5.43 -17.86
N ASN A 30 11.52 -4.29 -18.16
CA ASN A 30 11.89 -2.99 -17.61
C ASN A 30 11.11 -2.62 -16.34
N THR A 31 10.16 -3.45 -15.89
CA THR A 31 9.43 -3.20 -14.66
C THR A 31 10.31 -3.53 -13.45
N SER A 32 10.56 -2.52 -12.62
CA SER A 32 11.33 -2.68 -11.38
C SER A 32 10.46 -3.27 -10.27
N TYR A 33 10.54 -4.57 -10.06
CA TYR A 33 9.94 -5.20 -8.89
C TYR A 33 10.70 -4.81 -7.62
N ILE A 34 9.94 -4.58 -6.56
CA ILE A 34 10.48 -4.11 -5.29
C ILE A 34 10.53 -5.30 -4.31
N PRO A 35 11.71 -5.65 -3.76
CA PRO A 35 11.81 -6.67 -2.74
C PRO A 35 11.00 -6.28 -1.50
N LEU A 36 10.29 -7.23 -0.89
CA LEU A 36 9.72 -7.06 0.45
C LEU A 36 10.86 -6.83 1.44
N VAL A 37 10.98 -5.60 1.93
CA VAL A 37 11.95 -5.24 2.96
C VAL A 37 11.20 -4.84 4.21
N GLY A 38 11.47 -5.52 5.32
CA GLY A 38 11.14 -5.02 6.64
C GLY A 38 10.13 -5.83 7.43
N GLY A 39 10.63 -6.84 8.11
CA GLY A 39 10.02 -7.50 9.23
C GLY A 39 10.91 -8.64 9.72
N PRO A 40 10.89 -9.01 11.02
CA PRO A 40 11.48 -10.25 11.46
C PRO A 40 10.61 -11.41 10.93
N GLY A 41 10.84 -11.83 9.70
CA GLY A 41 10.26 -12.99 9.08
C GLY A 41 11.37 -13.92 8.63
N PRO A 42 11.09 -15.22 8.35
CA PRO A 42 12.11 -16.18 7.98
C PRO A 42 12.94 -15.66 6.80
N GLU A 43 14.20 -15.95 6.82
CA GLU A 43 15.31 -15.47 6.00
C GLU A 43 15.22 -15.83 4.51
N GLU A 44 14.11 -15.56 3.87
CA GLU A 44 14.04 -15.59 2.43
C GLU A 44 13.41 -14.28 1.99
N GLY A 45 14.23 -13.39 1.42
CA GLY A 45 13.82 -12.16 0.80
C GLY A 45 12.85 -12.47 -0.36
N GLY A 46 11.60 -12.74 0.00
CA GLY A 46 10.51 -12.92 -0.95
C GLY A 46 10.37 -11.65 -1.76
N TYR A 47 10.48 -11.75 -3.07
CA TYR A 47 10.16 -10.63 -3.95
C TYR A 47 8.65 -10.36 -3.83
N ASP A 48 8.30 -9.11 -3.55
CA ASP A 48 6.94 -8.62 -3.76
C ASP A 48 6.69 -8.58 -5.27
N SER A 49 6.12 -9.65 -5.80
CA SER A 49 5.80 -9.77 -7.22
C SER A 49 4.64 -8.89 -7.67
N ILE A 50 4.02 -8.15 -6.75
CA ILE A 50 2.86 -7.30 -7.01
C ILE A 50 3.27 -5.84 -7.13
N SER A 51 4.18 -5.36 -6.28
CA SER A 51 4.57 -3.97 -6.27
C SER A 51 5.55 -3.63 -7.39
N TYR A 52 5.24 -2.56 -8.13
CA TYR A 52 6.11 -2.00 -9.15
C TYR A 52 5.98 -0.48 -9.26
N TRP A 53 6.94 0.16 -9.90
CA TRP A 53 6.95 1.59 -10.16
C TRP A 53 7.51 1.91 -11.54
N ASP A 54 6.67 2.50 -12.41
CA ASP A 54 6.98 2.94 -13.77
C ASP A 54 6.73 4.46 -13.93
N GLY A 55 6.66 5.21 -12.81
CA GLY A 55 6.25 6.62 -12.81
C GLY A 55 7.39 7.61 -12.98
N ASP A 56 8.65 7.16 -13.06
CA ASP A 56 9.78 8.06 -13.24
C ASP A 56 9.74 8.68 -14.66
N GLY A 57 9.77 10.02 -14.74
CA GLY A 57 9.67 10.74 -16.01
C GLY A 57 8.26 10.84 -16.63
N VAL A 58 7.25 10.20 -16.05
CA VAL A 58 5.86 10.34 -16.49
C VAL A 58 5.28 11.65 -15.94
N ALA A 59 4.71 12.49 -16.83
CA ALA A 59 4.03 13.72 -16.45
C ALA A 59 2.54 13.47 -16.14
N GLY A 60 1.93 14.38 -15.39
CA GLY A 60 0.50 14.38 -15.07
C GLY A 60 0.22 14.55 -13.58
N PRO A 61 -0.99 15.01 -13.22
CA PRO A 61 -1.37 15.19 -11.82
C PRO A 61 -1.44 13.84 -11.11
N PRO A 62 -0.84 13.71 -9.90
CA PRO A 62 -0.88 12.47 -9.14
C PRO A 62 -2.26 12.20 -8.54
N SER A 63 -2.66 10.93 -8.49
CA SER A 63 -3.79 10.46 -7.71
C SER A 63 -3.57 9.01 -7.24
N ILE A 64 -4.22 8.64 -6.14
CA ILE A 64 -4.07 7.31 -5.55
C ILE A 64 -5.44 6.67 -5.36
N LYS A 65 -5.56 5.38 -5.71
CA LYS A 65 -6.72 4.55 -5.36
C LYS A 65 -6.26 3.36 -4.52
N ILE A 66 -6.95 3.11 -3.42
CA ILE A 66 -6.62 2.04 -2.48
C ILE A 66 -7.83 1.11 -2.38
N TYR A 67 -7.63 -0.17 -2.68
CA TYR A 67 -8.64 -1.21 -2.57
C TYR A 67 -8.35 -2.07 -1.35
N LEU A 68 -9.19 -1.94 -0.33
CA LEU A 68 -8.97 -2.59 0.97
C LEU A 68 -9.10 -4.10 0.88
N LYS A 69 -10.05 -4.62 0.11
CA LYS A 69 -10.20 -6.08 -0.10
C LYS A 69 -9.03 -6.70 -0.85
N GLU A 70 -8.45 -5.95 -1.79
CA GLU A 70 -7.29 -6.41 -2.56
C GLU A 70 -5.98 -6.23 -1.81
N GLN A 71 -5.97 -5.40 -0.76
CA GLN A 71 -4.76 -4.94 -0.06
C GLN A 71 -3.74 -4.36 -1.04
N ARG A 72 -4.22 -3.43 -1.91
CA ARG A 72 -3.41 -2.77 -2.96
C ARG A 72 -3.68 -1.28 -3.05
N ALA A 73 -2.62 -0.52 -3.31
CA ALA A 73 -2.67 0.89 -3.66
C ALA A 73 -2.16 1.09 -5.10
N TYR A 74 -2.91 1.84 -5.89
CA TYR A 74 -2.65 2.15 -7.29
C TYR A 74 -2.32 3.63 -7.42
N PHE A 75 -1.18 3.94 -8.04
CA PHE A 75 -0.72 5.30 -8.26
C PHE A 75 -0.89 5.68 -9.72
N TYR A 76 -1.54 6.81 -9.96
CA TYR A 76 -1.78 7.34 -11.29
C TYR A 76 -1.08 8.69 -11.47
N LYS A 77 -0.66 8.99 -12.72
CA LYS A 77 -0.30 10.33 -13.20
C LYS A 77 -1.22 10.66 -14.37
N GLY A 78 -2.16 11.61 -14.18
CA GLY A 78 -3.32 11.75 -15.07
C GLY A 78 -4.12 10.46 -15.09
N ASP A 79 -4.43 9.94 -16.28
CA ASP A 79 -5.16 8.69 -16.48
C ASP A 79 -4.26 7.46 -16.56
N GLN A 80 -2.93 7.65 -16.52
CA GLN A 80 -1.98 6.56 -16.64
C GLN A 80 -1.69 5.93 -15.27
N LEU A 81 -1.90 4.61 -15.13
CA LEU A 81 -1.42 3.83 -14.01
C LEU A 81 0.09 3.67 -14.10
N VAL A 82 0.82 4.17 -13.10
CA VAL A 82 2.29 4.19 -13.10
C VAL A 82 2.91 3.44 -11.91
N GLY A 83 2.11 3.00 -10.96
CA GLY A 83 2.63 2.20 -9.85
C GLY A 83 1.54 1.42 -9.15
N VAL A 84 1.90 0.26 -8.64
CA VAL A 84 1.06 -0.57 -7.77
C VAL A 84 1.88 -0.95 -6.55
N SER A 85 1.28 -0.87 -5.38
CA SER A 85 1.89 -1.30 -4.13
C SER A 85 0.99 -2.29 -3.42
N GLN A 86 1.56 -3.41 -2.97
CA GLN A 86 0.95 -4.18 -1.90
C GLN A 86 0.84 -3.31 -0.65
N VAL A 87 -0.22 -3.48 0.13
CA VAL A 87 -0.41 -2.75 1.39
C VAL A 87 -0.92 -3.68 2.49
N SER A 88 -0.87 -3.19 3.74
CA SER A 88 -1.56 -3.80 4.87
C SER A 88 -2.37 -2.70 5.57
N ALA A 89 -3.69 -2.73 5.38
CA ALA A 89 -4.64 -1.78 5.92
C ALA A 89 -5.05 -2.12 7.37
N GLY A 90 -6.02 -1.38 7.91
CA GLY A 90 -6.56 -1.59 9.25
C GLY A 90 -7.17 -2.97 9.42
N ARG A 91 -6.84 -3.64 10.53
CA ARG A 91 -7.45 -4.91 10.92
C ARG A 91 -8.86 -4.70 11.46
N GLU A 92 -9.60 -5.79 11.65
CA GLU A 92 -10.92 -5.75 12.31
C GLU A 92 -10.88 -4.98 13.64
N GLY A 93 -11.87 -4.12 13.86
CA GLY A 93 -11.93 -3.19 14.99
C GLY A 93 -11.08 -1.92 14.85
N PHE A 94 -10.24 -1.82 13.83
CA PHE A 94 -9.39 -0.67 13.50
C PHE A 94 -9.46 -0.33 12.00
N ASN A 95 -10.66 -0.29 11.46
CA ASN A 95 -10.89 -0.18 10.04
C ASN A 95 -10.29 1.11 9.44
N THR A 96 -9.65 0.97 8.29
CA THR A 96 -9.32 2.10 7.43
C THR A 96 -10.62 2.59 6.78
N PRO A 97 -11.03 3.87 6.96
CA PRO A 97 -12.32 4.34 6.45
C PRO A 97 -12.29 4.48 4.92
N ALA A 98 -13.25 3.83 4.24
CA ALA A 98 -13.48 4.04 2.81
C ALA A 98 -14.00 5.46 2.54
N GLY A 99 -13.72 6.00 1.35
CA GLY A 99 -14.17 7.34 0.98
C GLY A 99 -13.23 8.05 0.00
N SER A 100 -13.56 9.30 -0.30
CA SER A 100 -12.74 10.19 -1.11
C SER A 100 -12.08 11.24 -0.24
N TYR A 101 -10.79 11.35 -0.34
CA TYR A 101 -9.94 12.20 0.51
C TYR A 101 -8.95 13.01 -0.33
N ARG A 102 -8.25 13.90 0.36
CA ARG A 102 -7.05 14.56 -0.15
C ARG A 102 -5.93 14.39 0.85
N LEU A 103 -4.70 14.24 0.36
CA LEU A 103 -3.53 14.23 1.22
C LEU A 103 -3.45 15.54 2.01
N VAL A 104 -3.36 15.46 3.34
CA VAL A 104 -3.38 16.65 4.20
C VAL A 104 -2.04 17.00 4.85
N GLN A 105 -1.12 16.04 4.91
CA GLN A 105 0.23 16.22 5.49
C GLN A 105 1.21 15.20 4.91
N LYS A 106 2.47 15.62 4.83
CA LYS A 106 3.63 14.74 4.56
C LYS A 106 4.66 14.92 5.65
N ASP A 107 5.18 13.83 6.17
CA ASP A 107 6.22 13.84 7.20
C ASP A 107 7.16 12.64 6.99
N LYS A 108 8.40 12.91 6.61
CA LYS A 108 9.36 11.86 6.23
C LYS A 108 9.75 10.97 7.41
N ASP A 109 9.89 11.55 8.60
CA ASP A 109 10.43 10.88 9.77
C ASP A 109 9.38 10.77 10.91
N HIS A 110 8.11 10.63 10.51
CA HIS A 110 6.99 10.56 11.42
C HIS A 110 7.08 9.39 12.40
N ALA A 111 6.65 9.64 13.63
CA ALA A 111 6.42 8.59 14.63
C ALA A 111 5.01 8.72 15.21
N SER A 112 4.41 7.60 15.56
CA SER A 112 3.09 7.57 16.17
C SER A 112 3.10 8.28 17.53
N ASN A 113 2.11 9.13 17.78
CA ASN A 113 1.86 9.75 19.07
C ASN A 113 0.90 8.96 19.96
N LEU A 114 0.46 7.77 19.51
CA LEU A 114 -0.53 6.96 20.20
C LEU A 114 -0.06 5.52 20.42
N TYR A 115 0.62 4.95 19.44
CA TYR A 115 1.08 3.54 19.45
C TYR A 115 2.61 3.49 19.46
N GLY A 116 3.19 2.58 20.25
CA GLY A 116 4.64 2.47 20.37
C GLY A 116 5.06 1.58 21.52
N ASP A 117 6.18 1.89 22.13
CA ASP A 117 6.74 1.16 23.28
C ASP A 117 7.01 2.12 24.45
N TYR A 118 6.94 1.62 25.67
CA TYR A 118 7.59 2.28 26.80
C TYR A 118 9.03 1.80 26.91
N VAL A 119 9.96 2.75 27.07
CA VAL A 119 11.40 2.50 27.23
C VAL A 119 11.90 3.10 28.53
N ASP A 120 13.00 2.57 29.08
CA ASP A 120 13.73 3.19 30.20
C ASP A 120 14.63 4.35 29.73
N ALA A 121 15.35 4.96 30.65
CA ALA A 121 16.28 6.06 30.36
C ALA A 121 17.46 5.64 29.47
N LEU A 122 17.76 4.35 29.36
CA LEU A 122 18.80 3.80 28.50
C LEU A 122 18.27 3.38 27.13
N GLY A 123 16.93 3.49 26.89
CA GLY A 123 16.29 3.11 25.66
C GLY A 123 15.89 1.62 25.58
N ASN A 124 16.05 0.85 26.65
CA ASN A 124 15.62 -0.54 26.69
C ASN A 124 14.09 -0.60 26.77
N ILE A 125 13.49 -1.57 26.09
CA ILE A 125 12.03 -1.73 26.07
C ILE A 125 11.58 -2.28 27.44
N VAL A 126 10.70 -1.50 28.11
CA VAL A 126 10.03 -1.88 29.35
C VAL A 126 8.68 -2.53 29.05
N ARG A 127 7.94 -2.03 28.03
CA ARG A 127 6.67 -2.58 27.57
C ARG A 127 6.51 -2.33 26.08
N LYS A 128 6.16 -3.40 25.34
CA LYS A 128 5.89 -3.35 23.88
C LYS A 128 4.41 -3.09 23.60
N ASP A 129 4.13 -2.67 22.36
CA ASP A 129 2.80 -2.59 21.77
C ASP A 129 1.82 -1.75 22.60
N VAL A 130 2.30 -0.60 23.10
CA VAL A 130 1.55 0.31 23.96
C VAL A 130 0.52 1.08 23.15
N ASP A 131 -0.72 1.12 23.66
CA ASP A 131 -1.78 2.07 23.29
C ASP A 131 -1.95 3.09 24.41
N LEU A 132 -1.52 4.34 24.20
CA LEU A 132 -1.60 5.40 25.21
C LEU A 132 -3.01 5.71 25.73
N LYS A 133 -4.07 5.26 25.02
CA LYS A 133 -5.44 5.39 25.49
C LYS A 133 -5.85 4.33 26.52
N LYS A 134 -5.10 3.22 26.58
CA LYS A 134 -5.46 2.04 27.38
C LYS A 134 -4.40 1.69 28.41
N ASP A 135 -3.14 1.95 28.09
CA ASP A 135 -2.00 1.44 28.82
C ASP A 135 -1.41 2.48 29.76
N ALA A 136 -1.45 2.19 31.05
CA ALA A 136 -0.82 3.04 32.05
C ALA A 136 0.69 3.08 31.85
N LYS A 137 1.26 4.26 32.07
CA LYS A 137 2.72 4.49 31.97
C LYS A 137 3.43 3.87 33.19
N PRO A 138 4.39 2.94 32.98
CA PRO A 138 5.24 2.44 34.05
C PRO A 138 6.07 3.56 34.70
N PRO A 139 6.37 3.49 36.00
CA PRO A 139 7.23 4.46 36.66
C PRO A 139 8.58 4.60 35.97
N GLY A 140 9.02 5.83 35.72
CA GLY A 140 10.30 6.12 35.08
C GLY A 140 10.39 5.84 33.58
N ALA A 141 9.38 5.22 32.96
CA ALA A 141 9.38 4.93 31.54
C ALA A 141 9.11 6.16 30.67
N ILE A 142 9.61 6.15 29.45
CA ILE A 142 9.40 7.16 28.41
C ILE A 142 8.64 6.49 27.25
N PHE A 143 7.62 7.15 26.71
CA PHE A 143 6.94 6.66 25.50
C PHE A 143 7.81 6.91 24.27
N ARG A 144 8.03 5.87 23.48
CA ARG A 144 8.67 5.92 22.19
C ARG A 144 7.69 5.49 21.13
N GLY A 145 7.21 6.44 20.33
CA GLY A 145 6.25 6.17 19.25
C GLY A 145 6.80 5.22 18.21
N ALA A 146 5.94 4.37 17.67
CA ALA A 146 6.28 3.49 16.55
C ALA A 146 6.69 4.32 15.33
N PRO A 147 7.84 4.04 14.68
CA PRO A 147 8.27 4.76 13.50
C PRO A 147 7.32 4.50 12.33
N MET A 148 7.01 5.56 11.59
CA MET A 148 6.14 5.58 10.43
C MET A 148 6.79 6.37 9.29
N PRO A 149 7.92 5.92 8.73
CA PRO A 149 8.67 6.66 7.71
C PRO A 149 7.81 6.94 6.48
N PHE A 150 8.09 8.06 5.81
CA PHE A 150 7.37 8.53 4.62
C PHE A 150 5.85 8.65 4.84
N PHE A 151 5.46 9.17 5.98
CA PHE A 151 4.06 9.29 6.36
C PHE A 151 3.31 10.31 5.48
N MET A 152 2.19 9.86 4.94
CA MET A 152 1.28 10.61 4.09
C MET A 152 -0.11 10.56 4.73
N ARG A 153 -0.48 11.62 5.46
CA ARG A 153 -1.75 11.70 6.21
C ARG A 153 -2.95 11.86 5.28
N ILE A 154 -3.95 11.04 5.47
CA ILE A 154 -5.19 11.04 4.67
C ILE A 154 -6.33 11.71 5.46
N THR A 155 -6.63 11.20 6.68
CA THR A 155 -7.71 11.72 7.52
C THR A 155 -7.48 11.37 8.99
N GLY A 156 -7.72 12.28 9.91
CA GLY A 156 -7.50 12.04 11.33
C GLY A 156 -6.10 11.51 11.63
N GLY A 157 -6.02 10.32 12.25
CA GLY A 157 -4.78 9.60 12.51
C GLY A 157 -4.36 8.63 11.39
N VAL A 158 -5.17 8.49 10.33
CA VAL A 158 -4.94 7.52 9.24
C VAL A 158 -4.06 8.12 8.17
N GLY A 159 -3.03 7.39 7.76
CA GLY A 159 -2.14 7.74 6.65
C GLY A 159 -1.50 6.50 6.03
N MET A 160 -0.80 6.69 4.92
CA MET A 160 0.09 5.70 4.31
C MET A 160 1.50 5.92 4.82
N HIS A 161 2.25 4.85 5.04
CA HIS A 161 3.65 4.92 5.48
C HIS A 161 4.38 3.60 5.25
N GLU A 162 5.69 3.60 5.35
CA GLU A 162 6.48 2.38 5.40
C GLU A 162 6.13 1.55 6.62
N GLY A 163 5.98 0.22 6.46
CA GLY A 163 5.74 -0.69 7.58
C GLY A 163 5.70 -2.15 7.18
N TYR A 164 5.68 -3.01 8.18
CA TYR A 164 5.62 -4.45 7.99
C TYR A 164 4.29 -4.90 7.37
N LEU A 165 4.38 -5.74 6.34
CA LEU A 165 3.26 -6.32 5.62
C LEU A 165 3.20 -7.84 5.86
N PRO A 166 2.28 -8.33 6.71
CA PRO A 166 2.12 -9.77 6.94
C PRO A 166 1.35 -10.50 5.83
N GLY A 167 0.84 -9.77 4.80
CA GLY A 167 0.01 -10.31 3.73
C GLY A 167 -1.51 -10.24 4.00
N TYR A 168 -1.92 -9.62 5.08
CA TYR A 168 -3.32 -9.42 5.47
C TYR A 168 -3.48 -8.07 6.22
N PRO A 169 -4.72 -7.56 6.42
CA PRO A 169 -4.96 -6.35 7.21
C PRO A 169 -4.49 -6.52 8.65
N ALA A 170 -3.52 -5.70 9.11
CA ALA A 170 -2.89 -5.87 10.42
C ALA A 170 -2.61 -4.56 11.17
N SER A 171 -2.94 -3.39 10.59
CA SER A 171 -2.64 -2.10 11.22
C SER A 171 -3.72 -1.65 12.21
N HIS A 172 -3.49 -0.52 12.88
CA HIS A 172 -4.48 0.19 13.68
C HIS A 172 -5.20 1.30 12.87
N GLY A 173 -5.42 1.06 11.57
CA GLY A 173 -6.13 1.97 10.66
C GLY A 173 -5.25 2.61 9.59
N CYS A 174 -3.95 2.77 9.81
CA CYS A 174 -3.02 3.22 8.79
C CYS A 174 -2.81 2.18 7.68
N ILE A 175 -2.24 2.60 6.57
CA ILE A 175 -1.97 1.77 5.40
C ILE A 175 -0.46 1.61 5.31
N ARG A 176 0.03 0.42 5.68
CA ARG A 176 1.45 0.08 5.61
C ARG A 176 1.83 -0.29 4.19
N MET A 177 3.02 0.12 3.77
CA MET A 177 3.57 -0.10 2.43
C MET A 177 5.00 -0.65 2.52
N PRO A 178 5.49 -1.36 1.48
CA PRO A 178 6.93 -1.63 1.35
C PRO A 178 7.72 -0.32 1.30
N GLY A 179 8.89 -0.26 1.95
CA GLY A 179 9.66 0.98 2.12
C GLY A 179 9.95 1.70 0.81
N LYS A 180 10.37 0.97 -0.24
CA LYS A 180 10.62 1.56 -1.56
C LYS A 180 9.35 2.16 -2.18
N MET A 181 8.18 1.53 -2.00
CA MET A 181 6.91 2.07 -2.52
C MET A 181 6.45 3.27 -1.70
N ALA A 182 6.55 3.22 -0.37
CA ALA A 182 6.27 4.37 0.48
C ALA A 182 7.11 5.59 0.07
N GLN A 183 8.41 5.39 -0.20
CA GLN A 183 9.30 6.41 -0.72
C GLN A 183 8.87 6.94 -2.09
N LYS A 184 8.58 6.05 -3.06
CA LYS A 184 8.14 6.46 -4.40
C LYS A 184 6.83 7.26 -4.35
N PHE A 185 5.85 6.81 -3.57
CA PHE A 185 4.59 7.53 -3.39
C PHE A 185 4.83 8.88 -2.74
N PHE A 186 5.59 8.92 -1.64
CA PHE A 186 5.88 10.14 -0.88
C PHE A 186 6.51 11.24 -1.75
N TYR A 187 7.48 10.92 -2.59
CA TYR A 187 8.16 11.92 -3.42
C TYR A 187 7.39 12.30 -4.70
N ASN A 188 6.31 11.57 -5.03
CA ASN A 188 5.50 11.84 -6.22
C ASN A 188 4.10 12.40 -5.90
N VAL A 189 3.79 12.73 -4.65
CA VAL A 189 2.55 13.40 -4.23
C VAL A 189 2.85 14.72 -3.54
N ASP A 190 1.85 15.62 -3.56
CA ASP A 190 1.82 16.85 -2.78
C ASP A 190 0.58 16.89 -1.89
N VAL A 191 0.60 17.76 -0.87
CA VAL A 191 -0.61 18.07 -0.09
C VAL A 191 -1.70 18.52 -1.04
N GLY A 192 -2.90 17.95 -0.90
CA GLY A 192 -4.01 18.15 -1.83
C GLY A 192 -4.17 17.03 -2.87
N THR A 193 -3.19 16.12 -3.06
CA THR A 193 -3.31 14.97 -3.97
C THR A 193 -4.57 14.17 -3.66
N PRO A 194 -5.44 13.88 -4.66
CA PRO A 194 -6.64 13.08 -4.48
C PRO A 194 -6.31 11.62 -4.09
N ILE A 195 -7.06 11.11 -3.11
CA ILE A 195 -6.96 9.72 -2.64
C ILE A 195 -8.36 9.14 -2.54
N GLN A 196 -8.59 8.00 -3.17
CA GLN A 196 -9.83 7.24 -3.06
C GLN A 196 -9.56 5.92 -2.34
N ILE A 197 -10.29 5.64 -1.27
CA ILE A 197 -10.25 4.37 -0.55
C ILE A 197 -11.55 3.63 -0.82
N VAL A 198 -11.43 2.42 -1.36
CA VAL A 198 -12.53 1.55 -1.77
C VAL A 198 -12.49 0.29 -0.90
N ASP A 199 -13.66 -0.10 -0.38
CA ASP A 199 -13.83 -1.32 0.41
C ASP A 199 -13.98 -2.57 -0.48
#